data_977dbf0059c1594f93eccc8ea89e51a5
#
_entry.id   977dbf0059c1594f93eccc8ea89e51a5
#
_cell.length_a   1.000
_cell.length_b   1.000
_cell.length_c   1.000
_cell.angle_alpha   90.00
_cell.angle_beta   90.00
_cell.angle_gamma   90.00
#
_symmetry.space_group_name_H-M   'P 1'
#
loop_
_entity.id
_entity.type
_entity.pdbx_description
1 polymer ?
#
loop_
_entity_poly.entity_id
_entity_poly.type
_entity_poly.pdbx_seq_one_letter_code
_entity_poly.pdbx_strand_id
1 'polypeptide(L)'
;MVYIINFRIFATSNQNYRIMTEEIRIKTRDWERLLSYTQQQKYKTAIKQGWFSDYHSNAWRHNTFYGAYIWKYPKFIKVVRMFEELLGHKPLWEDITDDNLRDLFEKIQENYAPNSARTVCATIKAVIRENDATREIPSPTFGRILRAKTVPVQSVYLSDEEINRIIKYNPHGKTKRYVQRMFIMECLCGARYSDCQRMTEENIDDTGHFLVYVTQKTKTEVRVPLHKKLRKFLVCGTGDEPLPGEIGERTFNRALRDICRDCGIDTNTKVFKAGKEETGKKYRFVSSHTGRRSFATNLSKKGVPLEQIAVMMGHTSNGLPNIQMTQRYIVGKTEIDSNTLRLFGVYEEDLDNGLDED
;
A
#
# COMPACT_ATOMS: atom_id res chain seq x y z
N MET A 1 -32.49 17.36 2.01
CA MET A 1 -32.80 16.43 0.91
C MET A 1 -33.21 15.11 1.54
N VAL A 2 -34.43 14.67 1.34
CA VAL A 2 -34.99 13.43 1.91
C VAL A 2 -35.00 12.40 0.78
N TYR A 3 -34.27 11.29 0.97
CA TYR A 3 -34.27 10.19 0.01
C TYR A 3 -35.20 9.08 0.51
N ILE A 4 -36.02 8.54 -0.37
CA ILE A 4 -36.82 7.33 -0.10
C ILE A 4 -35.98 6.13 -0.50
N ILE A 5 -35.66 5.27 0.46
CA ILE A 5 -34.80 4.11 0.20
C ILE A 5 -35.55 2.85 0.65
N ASN A 6 -35.76 1.92 -0.30
CA ASN A 6 -36.26 0.59 -0.01
C ASN A 6 -35.12 -0.30 0.49
N PHE A 7 -35.14 -0.67 1.78
CA PHE A 7 -34.16 -1.54 2.38
C PHE A 7 -34.66 -2.98 2.50
N ARG A 8 -33.87 -3.94 2.01
CA ARG A 8 -33.84 -5.31 2.54
C ARG A 8 -32.64 -5.43 3.46
N ILE A 9 -32.87 -5.40 4.78
CA ILE A 9 -31.83 -5.70 5.77
C ILE A 9 -31.74 -7.22 5.88
N PHE A 10 -30.61 -7.80 5.49
CA PHE A 10 -30.30 -9.20 5.80
C PHE A 10 -29.60 -9.25 7.14
N ALA A 11 -30.31 -9.67 8.19
CA ALA A 11 -29.71 -10.06 9.44
C ALA A 11 -29.26 -11.52 9.35
N THR A 12 -27.96 -11.76 9.50
CA THR A 12 -27.40 -13.11 9.65
C THR A 12 -27.47 -13.50 11.13
N SER A 13 -28.56 -14.10 11.54
CA SER A 13 -28.64 -15.05 12.65
C SER A 13 -29.88 -15.88 12.47
N ASN A 14 -29.74 -17.19 12.69
CA ASN A 14 -30.77 -18.19 12.55
C ASN A 14 -32.07 -17.76 13.23
N GLN A 15 -33.13 -17.85 12.47
CA GLN A 15 -34.57 -17.77 12.76
C GLN A 15 -35.25 -16.46 12.35
N ASN A 16 -36.20 -16.66 11.41
CA ASN A 16 -37.24 -15.75 10.96
C ASN A 16 -36.83 -14.55 10.11
N TYR A 17 -36.79 -14.76 8.80
CA TYR A 17 -36.85 -13.69 7.80
C TYR A 17 -38.18 -12.93 7.92
N ARG A 18 -38.14 -11.76 8.53
CA ARG A 18 -39.21 -10.77 8.42
C ARG A 18 -38.81 -9.79 7.35
N ILE A 19 -39.51 -9.83 6.22
CA ILE A 19 -39.42 -8.81 5.17
C ILE A 19 -40.10 -7.56 5.73
N MET A 20 -39.33 -6.58 6.17
CA MET A 20 -39.87 -5.25 6.46
C MET A 20 -39.77 -4.43 5.17
N THR A 21 -40.89 -4.34 4.46
CA THR A 21 -41.11 -3.33 3.43
C THR A 21 -41.72 -2.08 4.10
N GLU A 22 -40.94 -1.35 4.87
CA GLU A 22 -41.29 0.00 5.29
C GLU A 22 -40.42 0.98 4.52
N GLU A 23 -41.06 1.96 3.86
CA GLU A 23 -40.35 3.13 3.34
C GLU A 23 -39.86 3.97 4.52
N ILE A 24 -38.63 3.74 4.94
CA ILE A 24 -38.03 4.54 6.00
C ILE A 24 -37.40 5.78 5.37
N ARG A 25 -37.97 6.94 5.65
CA ARG A 25 -37.36 8.24 5.34
C ARG A 25 -36.25 8.52 6.34
N ILE A 26 -35.01 8.19 5.98
CA ILE A 26 -33.85 8.41 6.85
C ILE A 26 -33.09 9.64 6.36
N LYS A 27 -32.74 10.56 7.26
CA LYS A 27 -31.80 11.64 6.97
C LYS A 27 -30.43 11.03 6.70
N THR A 28 -29.67 11.59 5.77
CA THR A 28 -28.35 11.08 5.33
C THR A 28 -27.41 10.75 6.51
N ARG A 29 -27.51 11.51 7.61
CA ARG A 29 -26.70 11.34 8.83
C ARG A 29 -27.06 10.09 9.64
N ASP A 30 -28.33 9.67 9.63
CA ASP A 30 -28.80 8.50 10.39
C ASP A 30 -28.51 7.21 9.63
N TRP A 31 -28.46 7.32 8.33
CA TRP A 31 -28.12 6.22 7.42
C TRP A 31 -26.69 5.71 7.61
N GLU A 32 -25.72 6.63 7.78
CA GLU A 32 -24.32 6.29 7.99
C GLU A 32 -24.13 5.43 9.26
N ARG A 33 -24.96 5.59 10.28
CA ARG A 33 -24.88 4.82 11.54
C ARG A 33 -25.36 3.37 11.42
N LEU A 34 -26.18 3.06 10.44
CA LEU A 34 -26.74 1.73 10.20
C LEU A 34 -25.82 0.82 9.40
N LEU A 35 -24.81 1.38 8.76
CA LEU A 35 -23.87 0.66 7.91
C LEU A 35 -22.63 0.22 8.67
N SER A 36 -22.09 -0.94 8.31
CA SER A 36 -20.73 -1.30 8.74
C SER A 36 -19.72 -0.29 8.19
N TYR A 37 -18.56 -0.17 8.84
CA TYR A 37 -17.50 0.75 8.40
C TYR A 37 -17.15 0.61 6.91
N THR A 38 -17.06 -0.62 6.42
CA THR A 38 -16.78 -0.89 5.00
C THR A 38 -17.88 -0.39 4.08
N GLN A 39 -19.15 -0.59 4.48
CA GLN A 39 -20.30 -0.09 3.73
C GLN A 39 -20.36 1.43 3.74
N GLN A 40 -20.07 2.08 4.87
CA GLN A 40 -20.00 3.54 4.97
C GLN A 40 -18.93 4.11 4.00
N GLN A 41 -17.76 3.48 3.88
CA GLN A 41 -16.71 3.93 2.94
C GLN A 41 -17.16 3.76 1.49
N LYS A 42 -17.83 2.68 1.14
CA LYS A 42 -18.38 2.46 -0.20
C LYS A 42 -19.47 3.48 -0.53
N TYR A 43 -20.36 3.76 0.41
CA TYR A 43 -21.42 4.75 0.30
C TYR A 43 -20.87 6.17 0.07
N LYS A 44 -19.90 6.60 0.91
CA LYS A 44 -19.24 7.90 0.75
C LYS A 44 -18.55 8.04 -0.62
N THR A 45 -17.95 6.97 -1.10
CA THR A 45 -17.33 6.93 -2.42
C THR A 45 -18.38 7.06 -3.54
N ALA A 46 -19.51 6.36 -3.41
CA ALA A 46 -20.63 6.43 -4.35
C ALA A 46 -21.23 7.85 -4.46
N ILE A 47 -21.49 8.48 -3.32
CA ILE A 47 -21.99 9.88 -3.30
C ILE A 47 -20.98 10.82 -3.97
N LYS A 48 -19.71 10.73 -3.59
CA LYS A 48 -18.65 11.61 -4.12
C LYS A 48 -18.50 11.50 -5.64
N GLN A 49 -18.81 10.33 -6.21
CA GLN A 49 -18.69 10.08 -7.64
C GLN A 49 -19.99 10.27 -8.42
N GLY A 50 -21.06 10.70 -7.76
CA GLY A 50 -22.33 11.02 -8.40
C GLY A 50 -23.14 9.84 -8.94
N TRP A 51 -22.82 8.60 -8.48
CA TRP A 51 -23.50 7.36 -8.92
C TRP A 51 -24.24 6.62 -7.80
N PHE A 52 -24.74 7.42 -6.87
CA PHE A 52 -25.44 6.93 -5.68
C PHE A 52 -26.75 6.19 -6.01
N SER A 53 -27.55 6.70 -6.94
CA SER A 53 -28.80 6.07 -7.36
C SER A 53 -28.59 4.67 -7.93
N ASP A 54 -27.52 4.51 -8.72
CA ASP A 54 -27.16 3.23 -9.35
C ASP A 54 -26.59 2.22 -8.37
N TYR A 55 -26.02 2.69 -7.27
CA TYR A 55 -25.36 1.86 -6.26
C TYR A 55 -26.35 1.04 -5.42
N HIS A 56 -27.60 1.48 -5.27
CA HIS A 56 -28.59 0.84 -4.39
C HIS A 56 -29.43 -0.25 -5.04
N SER A 57 -29.40 -0.40 -6.34
CA SER A 57 -30.13 -1.45 -7.05
C SER A 57 -29.42 -2.80 -6.90
N ASN A 58 -29.98 -3.72 -6.08
CA ASN A 58 -29.45 -5.08 -5.95
C ASN A 58 -29.51 -5.85 -7.29
N ALA A 59 -30.55 -5.64 -8.07
CA ALA A 59 -30.70 -6.23 -9.40
C ALA A 59 -29.57 -5.79 -10.32
N TRP A 60 -29.29 -4.48 -10.35
CA TRP A 60 -28.22 -3.91 -11.15
C TRP A 60 -26.84 -4.46 -10.74
N ARG A 61 -26.55 -4.59 -9.45
CA ARG A 61 -25.29 -5.12 -8.92
C ARG A 61 -25.01 -6.55 -9.38
N HIS A 62 -26.05 -7.39 -9.42
CA HIS A 62 -25.88 -8.79 -9.78
C HIS A 62 -26.04 -9.05 -11.28
N ASN A 63 -26.88 -8.27 -11.95
CA ASN A 63 -27.24 -8.54 -13.35
C ASN A 63 -26.29 -7.96 -14.38
N THR A 64 -25.40 -7.04 -13.99
CA THR A 64 -24.45 -6.41 -14.91
C THR A 64 -23.00 -6.53 -14.41
N PHE A 65 -22.05 -6.63 -15.33
CA PHE A 65 -20.62 -6.58 -14.98
C PHE A 65 -20.28 -5.20 -14.37
N TYR A 66 -20.82 -4.13 -14.93
CA TYR A 66 -20.66 -2.76 -14.43
C TYR A 66 -21.02 -2.66 -12.94
N GLY A 67 -22.19 -3.15 -12.56
CA GLY A 67 -22.67 -3.10 -11.18
C GLY A 67 -21.82 -3.95 -10.23
N ALA A 68 -21.48 -5.17 -10.62
CA ALA A 68 -20.63 -6.06 -9.84
C ALA A 68 -19.23 -5.47 -9.63
N TYR A 69 -18.67 -4.86 -10.68
CA TYR A 69 -17.35 -4.24 -10.61
C TYR A 69 -17.31 -3.04 -9.65
N ILE A 70 -18.24 -2.10 -9.79
CA ILE A 70 -18.31 -0.90 -8.92
C ILE A 70 -18.58 -1.30 -7.47
N TRP A 71 -19.46 -2.27 -7.25
CA TRP A 71 -19.72 -2.77 -5.91
C TRP A 71 -18.47 -3.27 -5.21
N LYS A 72 -17.65 -4.03 -5.91
CA LYS A 72 -16.44 -4.63 -5.34
C LYS A 72 -15.26 -3.66 -5.29
N TYR A 73 -15.09 -2.85 -6.34
CA TYR A 73 -13.94 -1.98 -6.54
C TYR A 73 -14.31 -0.52 -6.84
N PRO A 74 -15.03 0.19 -5.94
CA PRO A 74 -15.50 1.54 -6.19
C PRO A 74 -14.37 2.55 -6.47
N LYS A 75 -13.16 2.31 -5.96
CA LYS A 75 -11.99 3.17 -6.22
C LYS A 75 -11.47 3.09 -7.66
N PHE A 76 -11.84 2.05 -8.39
CA PHE A 76 -11.39 1.80 -9.76
C PHE A 76 -12.47 2.09 -10.81
N ILE A 77 -13.45 2.92 -10.49
CA ILE A 77 -14.57 3.25 -11.40
C ILE A 77 -14.12 3.71 -12.78
N LYS A 78 -12.96 4.37 -12.90
CA LYS A 78 -12.40 4.80 -14.19
C LYS A 78 -12.25 3.65 -15.18
N VAL A 79 -11.94 2.46 -14.69
CA VAL A 79 -11.72 1.26 -15.51
C VAL A 79 -13.01 0.81 -16.20
N VAL A 80 -14.08 0.70 -15.42
CA VAL A 80 -15.35 0.27 -15.98
C VAL A 80 -15.99 1.35 -16.85
N ARG A 81 -15.69 2.63 -16.60
CA ARG A 81 -16.08 3.73 -17.50
C ARG A 81 -15.31 3.69 -18.83
N MET A 82 -14.03 3.34 -18.81
CA MET A 82 -13.28 3.12 -20.04
C MET A 82 -13.88 1.97 -20.86
N PHE A 83 -14.41 0.95 -20.19
CA PHE A 83 -15.12 -0.14 -20.86
C PHE A 83 -16.47 0.31 -21.39
N GLU A 84 -17.24 1.08 -20.61
CA GLU A 84 -18.50 1.73 -21.05
C GLU A 84 -18.29 2.61 -22.30
N GLU A 85 -17.19 3.38 -22.35
CA GLU A 85 -16.83 4.21 -23.51
C GLU A 85 -16.51 3.35 -24.76
N LEU A 86 -15.90 2.19 -24.61
CA LEU A 86 -15.61 1.28 -25.72
C LEU A 86 -16.88 0.64 -26.29
N LEU A 87 -17.82 0.26 -25.41
CA LEU A 87 -19.05 -0.42 -25.77
C LEU A 87 -20.19 0.50 -26.19
N GLY A 88 -20.15 1.79 -25.76
CA GLY A 88 -21.26 2.73 -25.92
C GLY A 88 -22.41 2.53 -24.94
N HIS A 89 -22.32 1.56 -24.03
CA HIS A 89 -23.29 1.27 -22.97
C HIS A 89 -22.61 0.70 -21.72
N LYS A 90 -23.32 0.66 -20.59
CA LYS A 90 -22.82 0.06 -19.35
C LYS A 90 -22.53 -1.44 -19.55
N PRO A 91 -21.30 -1.93 -19.28
CA PRO A 91 -20.91 -3.31 -19.53
C PRO A 91 -21.81 -4.35 -18.87
N LEU A 92 -22.34 -5.26 -19.66
CA LEU A 92 -23.09 -6.44 -19.26
C LEU A 92 -22.15 -7.65 -19.15
N TRP A 93 -22.67 -8.78 -18.69
CA TRP A 93 -21.88 -10.02 -18.63
C TRP A 93 -21.61 -10.61 -20.01
N GLU A 94 -22.53 -10.42 -20.95
CA GLU A 94 -22.41 -10.85 -22.35
C GLU A 94 -21.33 -10.09 -23.11
N ASP A 95 -20.96 -8.88 -22.65
CA ASP A 95 -19.88 -8.08 -23.24
C ASP A 95 -18.48 -8.56 -22.84
N ILE A 96 -18.38 -9.51 -21.90
CA ILE A 96 -17.09 -10.06 -21.47
C ILE A 96 -16.59 -11.08 -22.49
N THR A 97 -16.43 -10.65 -23.73
CA THR A 97 -15.86 -11.43 -24.83
C THR A 97 -14.36 -11.26 -24.91
N ASP A 98 -13.68 -12.16 -25.62
CA ASP A 98 -12.24 -12.07 -25.82
C ASP A 98 -11.84 -10.77 -26.53
N ASP A 99 -12.60 -10.34 -27.54
CA ASP A 99 -12.29 -9.13 -28.32
C ASP A 99 -12.49 -7.88 -27.51
N ASN A 100 -13.62 -7.71 -26.85
CA ASN A 100 -13.89 -6.57 -25.98
C ASN A 100 -12.86 -6.46 -24.83
N LEU A 101 -12.39 -7.59 -24.31
CA LEU A 101 -11.36 -7.59 -23.27
C LEU A 101 -9.97 -7.25 -23.82
N ARG A 102 -9.66 -7.57 -25.09
CA ARG A 102 -8.43 -7.11 -25.75
C ARG A 102 -8.43 -5.60 -25.89
N ASP A 103 -9.52 -5.02 -26.41
CA ASP A 103 -9.66 -3.58 -26.60
C ASP A 103 -9.57 -2.84 -25.24
N LEU A 104 -10.24 -3.35 -24.21
CA LEU A 104 -10.14 -2.82 -22.86
C LEU A 104 -8.71 -2.92 -22.32
N PHE A 105 -8.01 -4.03 -22.57
CA PHE A 105 -6.65 -4.22 -22.10
C PHE A 105 -5.66 -3.26 -22.77
N GLU A 106 -5.80 -3.01 -24.07
CA GLU A 106 -5.01 -2.00 -24.80
C GLU A 106 -5.24 -0.61 -24.18
N LYS A 107 -6.50 -0.23 -24.00
CA LYS A 107 -6.85 1.06 -23.36
C LYS A 107 -6.32 1.18 -21.93
N ILE A 108 -6.28 0.08 -21.16
CA ILE A 108 -5.66 0.04 -19.83
C ILE A 108 -4.15 0.26 -19.94
N GLN A 109 -3.46 -0.36 -20.90
CA GLN A 109 -2.01 -0.20 -21.08
C GLN A 109 -1.62 1.22 -21.49
N GLU A 110 -2.43 1.89 -22.29
CA GLU A 110 -2.23 3.29 -22.66
C GLU A 110 -2.39 4.25 -21.47
N ASN A 111 -3.34 3.99 -20.59
CA ASN A 111 -3.74 4.91 -19.53
C ASN A 111 -3.09 4.65 -18.16
N TYR A 112 -2.48 3.48 -17.97
CA TYR A 112 -1.87 3.09 -16.70
C TYR A 112 -0.41 2.66 -16.85
N ALA A 113 0.42 3.05 -15.89
CA ALA A 113 1.77 2.48 -15.77
C ALA A 113 1.70 0.95 -15.59
N PRO A 114 2.70 0.17 -16.06
CA PRO A 114 2.63 -1.29 -16.15
C PRO A 114 2.18 -2.01 -14.87
N ASN A 115 2.73 -1.64 -13.72
CA ASN A 115 2.34 -2.24 -12.43
C ASN A 115 0.94 -1.82 -11.97
N SER A 116 0.47 -0.63 -12.36
CA SER A 116 -0.91 -0.19 -12.13
C SER A 116 -1.89 -0.92 -13.05
N ALA A 117 -1.54 -1.08 -14.32
CA ALA A 117 -2.30 -1.88 -15.27
C ALA A 117 -2.48 -3.32 -14.77
N ARG A 118 -1.43 -3.93 -14.22
CA ARG A 118 -1.52 -5.25 -13.58
C ARG A 118 -2.53 -5.29 -12.44
N THR A 119 -2.53 -4.26 -11.59
CA THR A 119 -3.48 -4.16 -10.47
C THR A 119 -4.91 -4.03 -10.98
N VAL A 120 -5.12 -3.18 -11.98
CA VAL A 120 -6.41 -3.00 -12.66
C VAL A 120 -6.90 -4.31 -13.27
N CYS A 121 -6.08 -4.99 -14.06
CA CYS A 121 -6.42 -6.30 -14.63
C CYS A 121 -6.76 -7.35 -13.56
N ALA A 122 -6.06 -7.32 -12.42
CA ALA A 122 -6.37 -8.20 -11.30
C ALA A 122 -7.76 -7.93 -10.70
N THR A 123 -8.20 -6.66 -10.64
CA THR A 123 -9.56 -6.33 -10.17
C THR A 123 -10.64 -6.83 -11.11
N ILE A 124 -10.45 -6.70 -12.43
CA ILE A 124 -11.38 -7.23 -13.44
C ILE A 124 -11.49 -8.74 -13.31
N LYS A 125 -10.34 -9.44 -13.31
CA LYS A 125 -10.31 -10.90 -13.14
C LYS A 125 -10.96 -11.38 -11.85
N ALA A 126 -10.82 -10.65 -10.76
CA ALA A 126 -11.44 -11.02 -9.50
C ALA A 126 -12.96 -10.90 -9.53
N VAL A 127 -13.52 -9.93 -10.26
CA VAL A 127 -14.97 -9.81 -10.45
C VAL A 127 -15.49 -10.92 -11.37
N ILE A 128 -14.79 -11.20 -12.45
CA ILE A 128 -15.18 -12.28 -13.37
C ILE A 128 -15.19 -13.63 -12.63
N ARG A 129 -14.10 -14.01 -11.96
CA ARG A 129 -13.98 -15.30 -11.24
C ARG A 129 -15.02 -15.51 -10.15
N GLU A 130 -15.41 -14.44 -9.46
CA GLU A 130 -16.43 -14.54 -8.39
C GLU A 130 -17.81 -14.86 -8.96
N ASN A 131 -18.07 -14.55 -10.23
CA ASN A 131 -19.35 -14.74 -10.90
C ASN A 131 -19.33 -15.87 -11.94
N ASP A 132 -18.17 -16.39 -12.29
CA ASP A 132 -17.96 -17.42 -13.34
C ASP A 132 -18.72 -18.72 -13.03
N ALA A 133 -18.73 -19.15 -11.77
CA ALA A 133 -19.44 -20.36 -11.33
C ALA A 133 -20.98 -20.27 -11.47
N THR A 134 -21.54 -19.08 -11.58
CA THR A 134 -22.99 -18.82 -11.62
C THR A 134 -23.47 -18.29 -12.98
N ARG A 135 -22.53 -18.05 -13.91
CA ARG A 135 -22.77 -17.44 -15.22
C ARG A 135 -21.83 -18.04 -16.26
N GLU A 136 -22.34 -18.23 -17.45
CA GLU A 136 -21.51 -18.52 -18.62
C GLU A 136 -20.84 -17.22 -19.08
N ILE A 137 -19.56 -17.07 -18.77
CA ILE A 137 -18.76 -15.93 -19.22
C ILE A 137 -18.27 -16.18 -20.64
N PRO A 138 -18.60 -15.31 -21.62
CA PRO A 138 -18.26 -15.53 -23.04
C PRO A 138 -16.75 -15.62 -23.32
N SER A 139 -15.89 -15.08 -22.44
CA SER A 139 -14.43 -15.17 -22.56
C SER A 139 -13.85 -16.24 -21.63
N PRO A 140 -13.60 -17.46 -22.09
CA PRO A 140 -12.89 -18.47 -21.29
C PRO A 140 -11.41 -18.12 -21.12
N THR A 141 -10.86 -17.23 -21.95
CA THR A 141 -9.44 -16.85 -21.95
C THR A 141 -9.14 -15.54 -21.26
N PHE A 142 -10.11 -14.90 -20.56
CA PHE A 142 -9.92 -13.61 -19.85
C PHE A 142 -8.67 -13.57 -18.97
N GLY A 143 -8.31 -14.69 -18.37
CA GLY A 143 -7.14 -14.81 -17.51
C GLY A 143 -5.81 -14.61 -18.26
N ARG A 144 -5.75 -14.97 -19.54
CA ARG A 144 -4.60 -14.79 -20.44
C ARG A 144 -4.57 -13.39 -21.03
N ILE A 145 -5.73 -12.91 -21.51
CA ILE A 145 -5.86 -11.57 -22.10
C ILE A 145 -5.46 -10.49 -21.08
N LEU A 146 -6.02 -10.52 -19.89
CA LEU A 146 -5.77 -9.54 -18.84
C LEU A 146 -4.45 -9.81 -18.08
N ARG A 147 -3.35 -10.11 -18.79
CA ARG A 147 -2.04 -10.41 -18.22
C ARG A 147 -1.03 -9.28 -18.47
N ALA A 148 -1.14 -8.21 -17.71
CA ALA A 148 -0.15 -7.13 -17.78
C ALA A 148 1.22 -7.58 -17.21
N LYS A 149 2.30 -7.18 -17.89
CA LYS A 149 3.68 -7.43 -17.47
C LYS A 149 4.01 -6.63 -16.22
N THR A 150 4.85 -7.21 -15.34
CA THR A 150 5.41 -6.50 -14.19
C THR A 150 6.73 -5.89 -14.60
N VAL A 151 6.95 -4.63 -14.24
CA VAL A 151 8.25 -3.98 -14.38
C VAL A 151 8.86 -3.79 -12.99
N PRO A 152 10.19 -3.96 -12.85
CA PRO A 152 10.85 -3.71 -11.59
C PRO A 152 10.70 -2.23 -11.22
N VAL A 153 10.67 -1.97 -9.92
CA VAL A 153 10.69 -0.62 -9.37
C VAL A 153 11.93 -0.49 -8.52
N GLN A 154 12.87 0.32 -8.96
CA GLN A 154 14.02 0.68 -8.17
C GLN A 154 13.68 1.93 -7.36
N SER A 155 13.82 1.84 -6.05
CA SER A 155 13.50 2.90 -5.10
C SER A 155 14.70 3.20 -4.22
N VAL A 156 14.70 4.38 -3.59
CA VAL A 156 15.76 4.80 -2.68
C VAL A 156 15.59 4.22 -1.28
N TYR A 157 16.70 4.11 -0.56
CA TYR A 157 16.76 3.94 0.89
C TYR A 157 17.67 5.02 1.48
N LEU A 158 17.62 5.24 2.79
CA LEU A 158 18.52 6.13 3.50
C LEU A 158 19.53 5.32 4.31
N SER A 159 20.80 5.71 4.25
CA SER A 159 21.85 5.12 5.08
C SER A 159 21.68 5.50 6.55
N ASP A 160 22.40 4.82 7.45
CA ASP A 160 22.40 5.14 8.87
C ASP A 160 22.87 6.59 9.14
N GLU A 161 23.83 7.11 8.34
CA GLU A 161 24.31 8.49 8.43
C GLU A 161 23.22 9.48 8.02
N GLU A 162 22.49 9.22 6.95
CA GLU A 162 21.39 10.05 6.49
C GLU A 162 20.24 10.05 7.51
N ILE A 163 19.89 8.90 8.08
CA ILE A 163 18.90 8.78 9.15
C ILE A 163 19.36 9.55 10.39
N ASN A 164 20.64 9.46 10.75
CA ASN A 164 21.18 10.23 11.89
C ASN A 164 21.12 11.74 11.66
N ARG A 165 21.29 12.23 10.43
CA ARG A 165 21.09 13.65 10.11
C ARG A 165 19.64 14.06 10.35
N ILE A 166 18.66 13.25 9.93
CA ILE A 166 17.24 13.49 10.20
C ILE A 166 16.93 13.47 11.70
N ILE A 167 17.52 12.54 12.47
CA ILE A 167 17.34 12.46 13.93
C ILE A 167 17.85 13.72 14.65
N LYS A 168 18.95 14.31 14.17
CA LYS A 168 19.54 15.52 14.74
C LYS A 168 18.86 16.81 14.30
N TYR A 169 18.12 16.77 13.20
CA TYR A 169 17.42 17.92 12.66
C TYR A 169 16.27 18.33 13.58
N ASN A 170 16.11 19.64 13.79
CA ASN A 170 15.01 20.22 14.57
C ASN A 170 14.05 20.98 13.65
N PRO A 171 12.99 20.34 13.15
CA PRO A 171 12.08 20.96 12.19
C PRO A 171 11.15 21.96 12.86
N HIS A 172 10.89 23.07 12.17
CA HIS A 172 9.90 24.04 12.57
C HIS A 172 8.48 23.56 12.18
N GLY A 173 7.52 23.76 13.10
CA GLY A 173 6.09 23.48 12.89
C GLY A 173 5.67 22.03 13.22
N LYS A 174 4.42 21.89 13.65
CA LYS A 174 3.81 20.64 14.12
C LYS A 174 3.91 19.52 13.08
N THR A 175 3.53 19.83 11.83
CA THR A 175 3.49 18.84 10.75
C THR A 175 4.87 18.24 10.48
N LYS A 176 5.93 19.05 10.39
CA LYS A 176 7.28 18.54 10.14
C LYS A 176 7.81 17.73 11.32
N ARG A 177 7.55 18.14 12.58
CA ARG A 177 7.92 17.35 13.77
C ARG A 177 7.24 15.98 13.77
N TYR A 178 5.93 15.95 13.52
CA TYR A 178 5.19 14.71 13.41
C TYR A 178 5.72 13.79 12.31
N VAL A 179 5.95 14.34 11.10
CA VAL A 179 6.46 13.57 9.96
C VAL A 179 7.86 13.02 10.24
N GLN A 180 8.74 13.84 10.82
CA GLN A 180 10.07 13.39 11.24
C GLN A 180 9.99 12.21 12.22
N ARG A 181 9.17 12.35 13.28
CA ARG A 181 8.96 11.32 14.29
C ARG A 181 8.50 10.00 13.66
N MET A 182 7.42 10.02 12.89
CA MET A 182 6.88 8.84 12.24
C MET A 182 7.89 8.18 11.31
N PHE A 183 8.60 8.97 10.52
CA PHE A 183 9.60 8.45 9.59
C PHE A 183 10.81 7.82 10.29
N ILE A 184 11.28 8.44 11.39
CA ILE A 184 12.35 7.85 12.20
C ILE A 184 11.91 6.53 12.82
N MET A 185 10.67 6.43 13.30
CA MET A 185 10.13 5.18 13.82
C MET A 185 10.12 4.09 12.72
N GLU A 186 9.66 4.39 11.52
CA GLU A 186 9.72 3.45 10.38
C GLU A 186 11.15 3.00 10.07
N CYS A 187 12.13 3.92 10.15
CA CYS A 187 13.56 3.60 9.93
C CYS A 187 14.17 2.73 11.02
N LEU A 188 13.72 2.83 12.26
CA LEU A 188 14.33 2.17 13.41
C LEU A 188 13.63 0.86 13.82
N CYS A 189 12.37 0.66 13.46
CA CYS A 189 11.63 -0.57 13.78
C CYS A 189 11.05 -1.29 12.56
N GLY A 190 11.17 -0.71 11.38
CA GLY A 190 10.63 -1.32 10.15
C GLY A 190 9.11 -1.41 10.07
N ALA A 191 8.36 -0.85 11.01
CA ALA A 191 6.90 -0.86 10.99
C ALA A 191 6.32 -0.06 9.82
N ARG A 192 5.06 -0.31 9.45
CA ARG A 192 4.36 0.54 8.48
C ARG A 192 3.92 1.84 9.15
N TYR A 193 3.78 2.90 8.39
CA TYR A 193 3.27 4.19 8.87
C TYR A 193 2.01 4.05 9.73
N SER A 194 1.03 3.28 9.28
CA SER A 194 -0.20 3.03 10.03
C SER A 194 0.01 2.31 11.37
N ASP A 195 1.06 1.52 11.49
CA ASP A 195 1.41 0.83 12.74
C ASP A 195 2.14 1.80 13.67
N CYS A 196 3.11 2.58 13.15
CA CYS A 196 3.82 3.62 13.91
C CYS A 196 2.89 4.65 14.56
N GLN A 197 1.79 5.02 13.89
CA GLN A 197 0.80 5.97 14.43
C GLN A 197 0.13 5.51 15.73
N ARG A 198 0.19 4.23 16.05
CA ARG A 198 -0.48 3.63 17.21
C ARG A 198 0.50 3.15 18.28
N MET A 199 1.80 3.33 18.03
CA MET A 199 2.84 2.87 18.96
C MET A 199 3.05 3.89 20.07
N THR A 200 3.06 3.38 21.29
CA THR A 200 3.37 4.11 22.53
C THR A 200 4.45 3.35 23.32
N GLU A 201 4.84 3.85 24.45
CA GLU A 201 5.75 3.14 25.37
C GLU A 201 5.17 1.82 25.88
N GLU A 202 3.84 1.65 25.89
CA GLU A 202 3.16 0.40 26.25
C GLU A 202 3.47 -0.77 25.28
N ASN A 203 3.99 -0.45 24.10
CA ASN A 203 4.47 -1.47 23.16
C ASN A 203 5.88 -1.99 23.50
N ILE A 204 6.54 -1.46 24.53
CA ILE A 204 7.81 -2.00 25.03
C ILE A 204 7.48 -3.18 25.93
N ASP A 205 8.11 -4.33 25.70
CA ASP A 205 7.92 -5.51 26.53
C ASP A 205 8.46 -5.33 27.96
N ASP A 206 8.08 -6.21 28.88
CA ASP A 206 8.47 -6.14 30.30
C ASP A 206 9.99 -6.17 30.52
N THR A 207 10.74 -6.74 29.56
CA THR A 207 12.22 -6.75 29.61
C THR A 207 12.84 -5.42 29.21
N GLY A 208 12.09 -4.55 28.56
CA GLY A 208 12.57 -3.27 28.02
C GLY A 208 13.48 -3.39 26.81
N HIS A 209 13.60 -4.60 26.23
CA HIS A 209 14.50 -4.87 25.11
C HIS A 209 13.82 -4.96 23.74
N PHE A 210 12.50 -5.16 23.72
CA PHE A 210 11.77 -5.34 22.48
C PHE A 210 10.58 -4.42 22.37
N LEU A 211 10.28 -4.00 21.15
CA LEU A 211 9.04 -3.37 20.73
C LEU A 211 8.11 -4.47 20.21
N VAL A 212 6.92 -4.62 20.81
CA VAL A 212 5.94 -5.64 20.46
C VAL A 212 4.64 -4.97 20.03
N TYR A 213 4.14 -5.34 18.86
CA TYR A 213 2.88 -4.79 18.34
C TYR A 213 2.20 -5.74 17.35
N VAL A 214 0.90 -5.60 17.19
CA VAL A 214 0.11 -6.32 16.18
C VAL A 214 -0.09 -5.42 14.96
N THR A 215 0.34 -5.90 13.80
CA THR A 215 0.20 -5.14 12.54
C THR A 215 -1.27 -4.92 12.17
N GLN A 216 -1.61 -3.72 11.73
CA GLN A 216 -2.98 -3.39 11.36
C GLN A 216 -3.47 -4.17 10.14
N LYS A 217 -2.60 -4.35 9.15
CA LYS A 217 -2.96 -4.94 7.85
C LYS A 217 -3.07 -6.46 7.87
N THR A 218 -2.14 -7.15 8.52
CA THR A 218 -2.03 -8.61 8.47
C THR A 218 -2.39 -9.28 9.78
N LYS A 219 -2.64 -8.50 10.84
CA LYS A 219 -2.96 -9.00 12.19
C LYS A 219 -1.88 -9.95 12.75
N THR A 220 -0.64 -9.76 12.33
CA THR A 220 0.51 -10.52 12.77
C THR A 220 1.16 -9.79 13.93
N GLU A 221 1.46 -10.50 15.02
CA GLU A 221 2.31 -9.98 16.07
C GLU A 221 3.75 -9.87 15.57
N VAL A 222 4.39 -8.76 15.87
CA VAL A 222 5.76 -8.46 15.48
C VAL A 222 6.54 -8.08 16.72
N ARG A 223 7.72 -8.66 16.85
CA ARG A 223 8.69 -8.37 17.90
C ARG A 223 10.00 -7.88 17.28
N VAL A 224 10.37 -6.65 17.61
CA VAL A 224 11.59 -5.99 17.07
C VAL A 224 12.50 -5.57 18.22
N PRO A 225 13.82 -5.81 18.17
CA PRO A 225 14.74 -5.27 19.16
C PRO A 225 14.58 -3.74 19.28
N LEU A 226 14.44 -3.27 20.51
CA LEU A 226 14.22 -1.84 20.77
C LEU A 226 15.51 -1.05 20.56
N HIS A 227 15.60 -0.36 19.42
CA HIS A 227 16.73 0.52 19.14
C HIS A 227 16.80 1.65 20.18
N LYS A 228 17.98 1.89 20.81
CA LYS A 228 18.14 2.89 21.89
C LYS A 228 17.66 4.31 21.57
N LYS A 229 17.67 4.70 20.29
CA LYS A 229 17.15 6.00 19.85
C LYS A 229 15.64 6.00 19.66
N LEU A 230 14.99 4.81 19.56
CA LEU A 230 13.56 4.71 19.25
C LEU A 230 12.68 5.14 20.43
N ARG A 231 13.09 4.82 21.66
CA ARG A 231 12.29 5.08 22.88
C ARG A 231 11.78 6.53 22.96
N LYS A 232 12.63 7.52 22.66
CA LYS A 232 12.25 8.94 22.70
C LYS A 232 11.19 9.35 21.67
N PHE A 233 10.95 8.51 20.64
CA PHE A 233 9.95 8.75 19.62
C PHE A 233 8.64 7.98 19.88
N LEU A 234 8.63 7.06 20.85
CA LEU A 234 7.43 6.34 21.28
C LEU A 234 6.59 7.18 22.25
N VAL A 235 7.22 8.07 23.02
CA VAL A 235 6.51 8.98 23.92
C VAL A 235 5.58 9.86 23.11
N CYS A 236 4.30 9.88 23.48
CA CYS A 236 3.33 10.78 22.88
C CYS A 236 3.81 12.23 22.99
N GLY A 237 3.72 12.96 21.88
CA GLY A 237 4.16 14.34 21.80
C GLY A 237 3.46 15.24 22.81
N THR A 238 3.87 16.49 22.82
CA THR A 238 3.43 17.56 23.76
C THR A 238 1.94 17.95 23.64
N GLY A 239 1.10 17.16 22.97
CA GLY A 239 -0.31 17.48 22.70
C GLY A 239 -0.53 18.41 21.49
N ASP A 240 0.53 19.00 20.99
CA ASP A 240 0.51 19.93 19.84
C ASP A 240 0.71 19.24 18.48
N GLU A 241 0.91 17.93 18.45
CA GLU A 241 1.11 17.18 17.21
C GLU A 241 -0.24 16.82 16.56
N PRO A 242 -0.27 16.73 15.22
CA PRO A 242 -1.45 16.25 14.52
C PRO A 242 -1.86 14.86 15.01
N LEU A 243 -3.16 14.62 15.11
CA LEU A 243 -3.70 13.31 15.46
C LEU A 243 -3.42 12.27 14.35
N PRO A 244 -3.37 10.97 14.70
CA PRO A 244 -3.27 9.90 13.72
C PRO A 244 -4.37 10.03 12.65
N GLY A 245 -3.98 10.06 11.37
CA GLY A 245 -4.91 10.18 10.24
C GLY A 245 -5.22 11.60 9.78
N GLU A 246 -4.88 12.65 10.53
CA GLU A 246 -5.07 14.04 10.10
C GLU A 246 -4.17 14.43 8.91
N ILE A 247 -2.99 13.83 8.82
CA ILE A 247 -2.05 14.09 7.73
C ILE A 247 -2.20 13.04 6.64
N GLY A 248 -2.75 13.44 5.50
CA GLY A 248 -2.83 12.60 4.31
C GLY A 248 -1.43 12.30 3.73
N GLU A 249 -1.31 11.16 3.04
CA GLU A 249 -0.05 10.65 2.47
C GLU A 249 0.69 11.69 1.61
N ARG A 250 -0.04 12.47 0.81
CA ARG A 250 0.55 13.52 -0.04
C ARG A 250 1.24 14.61 0.79
N THR A 251 0.61 15.06 1.87
CA THR A 251 1.16 16.08 2.78
C THR A 251 2.35 15.51 3.54
N PHE A 252 2.24 14.28 4.04
CA PHE A 252 3.33 13.56 4.69
C PHE A 252 4.56 13.48 3.78
N ASN A 253 4.42 12.97 2.57
CA ASN A 253 5.53 12.79 1.64
C ASN A 253 6.16 14.12 1.22
N ARG A 254 5.38 15.21 1.09
CA ARG A 254 5.91 16.55 0.81
C ARG A 254 6.76 17.05 1.97
N ALA A 255 6.24 17.03 3.19
CA ALA A 255 6.96 17.48 4.37
C ALA A 255 8.23 16.64 4.62
N LEU A 256 8.17 15.32 4.38
CA LEU A 256 9.32 14.43 4.49
C LEU A 256 10.43 14.80 3.49
N ARG A 257 10.08 15.10 2.24
CA ARG A 257 11.05 15.54 1.23
C ARG A 257 11.70 16.88 1.59
N ASP A 258 10.93 17.80 2.17
CA ASP A 258 11.46 19.05 2.67
C ASP A 258 12.46 18.80 3.80
N ILE A 259 12.13 17.93 4.78
CA ILE A 259 13.06 17.53 5.85
C ILE A 259 14.33 16.92 5.26
N CYS A 260 14.20 15.98 4.32
CA CYS A 260 15.35 15.32 3.69
C CYS A 260 16.24 16.31 2.93
N ARG A 261 15.65 17.29 2.24
CA ARG A 261 16.40 18.38 1.57
C ARG A 261 17.13 19.23 2.59
N ASP A 262 16.45 19.65 3.64
CA ASP A 262 17.00 20.49 4.70
C ASP A 262 18.14 19.77 5.46
N CYS A 263 18.13 18.42 5.49
CA CYS A 263 19.19 17.57 6.03
C CYS A 263 20.32 17.28 5.02
N GLY A 264 20.34 17.86 3.82
CA GLY A 264 21.37 17.64 2.82
C GLY A 264 21.38 16.22 2.23
N ILE A 265 20.20 15.60 2.09
CA ILE A 265 20.05 14.28 1.41
C ILE A 265 19.81 14.54 -0.07
N ASP A 266 20.82 15.04 -0.75
CA ASP A 266 20.70 15.61 -2.11
C ASP A 266 21.61 14.94 -3.15
N THR A 267 22.16 13.79 -2.85
CA THR A 267 22.95 12.99 -3.81
C THR A 267 22.16 12.76 -5.10
N ASN A 268 22.81 12.86 -6.24
CA ASN A 268 22.19 12.51 -7.52
C ASN A 268 21.94 11.00 -7.55
N THR A 269 20.71 10.63 -7.81
CA THR A 269 20.26 9.24 -7.72
C THR A 269 19.39 8.91 -8.93
N LYS A 270 19.62 7.72 -9.47
CA LYS A 270 18.78 7.13 -10.51
C LYS A 270 17.77 6.18 -9.87
N VAL A 271 16.52 6.27 -10.28
CA VAL A 271 15.45 5.36 -9.89
C VAL A 271 14.72 4.84 -11.12
N PHE A 272 14.21 3.62 -11.05
CA PHE A 272 13.38 3.05 -12.11
C PHE A 272 11.94 3.00 -11.65
N LYS A 273 11.08 3.79 -12.29
CA LYS A 273 9.68 3.96 -11.91
C LYS A 273 8.78 3.96 -13.13
N ALA A 274 7.67 3.23 -13.05
CA ALA A 274 6.69 3.15 -14.14
C ALA A 274 7.27 2.73 -15.50
N GLY A 275 8.36 1.96 -15.51
CA GLY A 275 9.03 1.53 -16.74
C GLY A 275 10.02 2.53 -17.31
N LYS A 276 10.30 3.65 -16.61
CA LYS A 276 11.24 4.70 -17.04
C LYS A 276 12.30 4.96 -15.98
N GLU A 277 13.49 5.30 -16.43
CA GLU A 277 14.55 5.80 -15.56
C GLU A 277 14.31 7.29 -15.28
N GLU A 278 14.33 7.66 -14.00
CA GLU A 278 14.28 9.04 -13.53
C GLU A 278 15.57 9.34 -12.77
N THR A 279 16.25 10.43 -13.12
CA THR A 279 17.44 10.92 -12.40
C THR A 279 17.11 12.21 -11.67
N GLY A 280 17.57 12.34 -10.43
CA GLY A 280 17.34 13.55 -9.64
C GLY A 280 17.97 13.48 -8.25
N LYS A 281 17.76 14.53 -7.47
CA LYS A 281 18.21 14.58 -6.08
C LYS A 281 17.47 13.54 -5.22
N LYS A 282 18.18 12.78 -4.39
CA LYS A 282 17.68 11.64 -3.61
C LYS A 282 16.43 11.98 -2.79
N TYR A 283 16.39 13.17 -2.14
CA TYR A 283 15.23 13.59 -1.36
C TYR A 283 13.92 13.60 -2.16
N ARG A 284 13.95 13.82 -3.48
CA ARG A 284 12.75 13.87 -4.35
C ARG A 284 12.04 12.52 -4.44
N PHE A 285 12.77 11.44 -4.25
CA PHE A 285 12.30 10.06 -4.36
C PHE A 285 11.92 9.44 -3.01
N VAL A 286 12.13 10.18 -1.91
CA VAL A 286 11.79 9.72 -0.56
C VAL A 286 10.27 9.77 -0.35
N SER A 287 9.75 8.74 0.32
CA SER A 287 8.35 8.60 0.73
C SER A 287 8.27 7.87 2.08
N SER A 288 7.10 7.77 2.68
CA SER A 288 6.88 7.00 3.92
C SER A 288 7.48 5.60 3.82
N HIS A 289 7.21 4.87 2.75
CA HIS A 289 7.78 3.53 2.55
C HIS A 289 9.31 3.46 2.47
N THR A 290 9.99 4.59 2.28
CA THR A 290 11.46 4.65 2.29
C THR A 290 12.01 4.33 3.69
N GLY A 291 11.33 4.72 4.77
CA GLY A 291 11.74 4.39 6.14
C GLY A 291 11.85 2.88 6.35
N ARG A 292 10.78 2.17 6.04
CA ARG A 292 10.74 0.71 6.14
C ARG A 292 11.74 0.00 5.21
N ARG A 293 11.99 0.58 4.01
CA ARG A 293 13.03 0.08 3.10
C ARG A 293 14.42 0.31 3.66
N SER A 294 14.67 1.47 4.28
CA SER A 294 15.95 1.79 4.91
C SER A 294 16.25 0.83 6.06
N PHE A 295 15.26 0.52 6.90
CA PHE A 295 15.40 -0.48 7.95
C PHE A 295 15.88 -1.83 7.39
N ALA A 296 15.16 -2.37 6.40
CA ALA A 296 15.51 -3.66 5.82
C ALA A 296 16.89 -3.66 5.13
N THR A 297 17.17 -2.61 4.34
CA THR A 297 18.44 -2.52 3.58
C THR A 297 19.63 -2.37 4.52
N ASN A 298 19.54 -1.49 5.54
CA ASN A 298 20.65 -1.28 6.47
C ASN A 298 20.92 -2.51 7.34
N LEU A 299 19.90 -3.25 7.75
CA LEU A 299 20.08 -4.52 8.46
C LEU A 299 20.71 -5.59 7.56
N SER A 300 20.24 -5.70 6.31
CA SER A 300 20.82 -6.63 5.34
C SER A 300 22.30 -6.32 5.07
N LYS A 301 22.67 -5.05 4.92
CA LYS A 301 24.07 -4.61 4.76
C LYS A 301 24.95 -4.89 6.00
N LYS A 302 24.34 -5.01 7.16
CA LYS A 302 25.01 -5.41 8.41
C LYS A 302 25.09 -6.92 8.60
N GLY A 303 24.67 -7.71 7.62
CA GLY A 303 24.71 -9.17 7.67
C GLY A 303 23.57 -9.83 8.44
N VAL A 304 22.51 -9.10 8.79
CA VAL A 304 21.33 -9.71 9.43
C VAL A 304 20.61 -10.63 8.44
N PRO A 305 20.36 -11.90 8.78
CA PRO A 305 19.67 -12.85 7.90
C PRO A 305 18.30 -12.34 7.45
N LEU A 306 17.94 -12.60 6.20
CA LEU A 306 16.67 -12.13 5.61
C LEU A 306 15.45 -12.68 6.33
N GLU A 307 15.55 -13.89 6.90
CA GLU A 307 14.51 -14.51 7.72
C GLU A 307 14.22 -13.68 8.97
N GLN A 308 15.26 -13.22 9.66
CA GLN A 308 15.11 -12.36 10.83
C GLN A 308 14.54 -10.99 10.46
N ILE A 309 14.99 -10.40 9.35
CA ILE A 309 14.43 -9.15 8.84
C ILE A 309 12.95 -9.33 8.50
N ALA A 310 12.58 -10.47 7.88
CA ALA A 310 11.19 -10.78 7.55
C ALA A 310 10.30 -10.84 8.80
N VAL A 311 10.75 -11.50 9.86
CA VAL A 311 10.04 -11.58 11.15
C VAL A 311 9.88 -10.19 11.74
N MET A 312 10.94 -9.39 11.84
CA MET A 312 10.89 -8.02 12.37
C MET A 312 9.99 -7.08 11.55
N MET A 313 9.81 -7.35 10.26
CA MET A 313 8.91 -6.58 9.40
C MET A 313 7.47 -7.13 9.37
N GLY A 314 7.18 -8.23 10.05
CA GLY A 314 5.88 -8.91 9.96
C GLY A 314 5.56 -9.41 8.54
N HIS A 315 6.59 -9.87 7.82
CA HIS A 315 6.46 -10.52 6.53
C HIS A 315 6.37 -12.04 6.73
N THR A 316 5.16 -12.52 6.95
CA THR A 316 4.90 -13.94 7.14
C THR A 316 3.94 -14.48 6.09
N SER A 317 4.06 -15.76 5.79
CA SER A 317 3.12 -16.54 4.98
C SER A 317 2.98 -17.92 5.60
N ASN A 318 1.76 -18.33 5.94
CA ASN A 318 1.49 -19.58 6.65
C ASN A 318 2.33 -19.78 7.93
N GLY A 319 2.53 -18.70 8.70
CA GLY A 319 3.31 -18.72 9.95
C GLY A 319 4.84 -18.71 9.75
N LEU A 320 5.34 -18.78 8.52
CA LEU A 320 6.77 -18.77 8.21
C LEU A 320 7.23 -17.40 7.66
N PRO A 321 8.53 -17.04 7.85
CA PRO A 321 9.09 -15.82 7.27
C PRO A 321 8.95 -15.79 5.75
N ASN A 322 8.41 -14.70 5.21
CA ASN A 322 8.30 -14.50 3.75
C ASN A 322 9.51 -13.71 3.23
N ILE A 323 10.57 -14.45 2.87
CA ILE A 323 11.83 -13.89 2.36
C ILE A 323 11.60 -13.14 1.04
N GLN A 324 10.80 -13.69 0.11
CA GLN A 324 10.53 -13.06 -1.18
C GLN A 324 9.88 -11.68 -1.02
N MET A 325 8.97 -11.51 -0.04
CA MET A 325 8.39 -10.22 0.26
C MET A 325 9.44 -9.27 0.82
N THR A 326 10.29 -9.73 1.73
CA THR A 326 11.37 -8.95 2.36
C THR A 326 12.40 -8.49 1.33
N GLN A 327 12.78 -9.36 0.43
CA GLN A 327 13.69 -9.04 -0.66
C GLN A 327 13.27 -7.84 -1.51
N ARG A 328 11.98 -7.55 -1.65
CA ARG A 328 11.48 -6.36 -2.40
C ARG A 328 11.81 -5.03 -1.70
N TYR A 329 12.20 -5.08 -0.44
CA TYR A 329 12.59 -3.91 0.35
C TYR A 329 14.10 -3.68 0.35
N ILE A 330 14.91 -4.66 -0.04
CA ILE A 330 16.37 -4.54 -0.07
C ILE A 330 16.79 -3.83 -1.36
N VAL A 331 17.61 -2.80 -1.23
CA VAL A 331 18.22 -2.06 -2.34
C VAL A 331 19.68 -2.48 -2.47
N GLY A 332 20.18 -2.64 -3.69
CA GLY A 332 21.59 -3.06 -3.95
C GLY A 332 21.83 -4.57 -3.83
N LYS A 333 20.86 -5.40 -4.16
CA LYS A 333 20.92 -6.87 -4.00
C LYS A 333 21.97 -7.60 -4.83
N THR A 334 22.51 -6.95 -5.85
CA THR A 334 23.48 -7.53 -6.78
C THR A 334 24.92 -7.26 -6.37
N GLU A 335 25.13 -6.41 -5.36
CA GLU A 335 26.47 -6.18 -4.83
C GLU A 335 26.84 -7.31 -3.86
N ILE A 336 27.95 -7.96 -4.10
CA ILE A 336 28.56 -8.91 -3.16
C ILE A 336 29.12 -8.07 -2.01
N ASP A 337 28.70 -8.36 -0.78
CA ASP A 337 29.17 -7.59 0.38
C ASP A 337 30.62 -7.87 0.74
N SER A 338 31.29 -6.90 1.37
CA SER A 338 32.72 -7.00 1.75
C SER A 338 33.01 -8.21 2.63
N ASN A 339 32.06 -8.68 3.46
CA ASN A 339 32.25 -9.86 4.28
C ASN A 339 32.29 -11.13 3.43
N THR A 340 31.42 -11.22 2.43
CA THR A 340 31.43 -12.31 1.44
C THR A 340 32.74 -12.30 0.65
N LEU A 341 33.22 -11.14 0.19
CA LEU A 341 34.50 -11.02 -0.50
C LEU A 341 35.65 -11.51 0.38
N ARG A 342 35.69 -11.14 1.65
CA ARG A 342 36.71 -11.60 2.62
C ARG A 342 36.71 -13.11 2.81
N LEU A 343 35.53 -13.76 2.80
CA LEU A 343 35.43 -15.23 2.87
C LEU A 343 36.09 -15.92 1.67
N PHE A 344 36.17 -15.23 0.53
CA PHE A 344 36.87 -15.70 -0.66
C PHE A 344 38.31 -15.17 -0.77
N GLY A 345 38.81 -14.52 0.30
CA GLY A 345 40.19 -14.00 0.32
C GLY A 345 40.40 -12.71 -0.49
N VAL A 346 39.29 -12.05 -0.86
CA VAL A 346 39.31 -10.74 -1.59
C VAL A 346 39.18 -9.62 -0.57
N TYR A 347 40.16 -8.74 -0.51
CA TYR A 347 40.18 -7.59 0.38
C TYR A 347 39.90 -6.29 -0.40
N GLU A 348 39.40 -5.25 0.26
CA GLU A 348 39.07 -3.97 -0.39
C GLU A 348 40.28 -3.32 -1.06
N GLU A 349 41.45 -3.53 -0.50
CA GLU A 349 42.76 -3.11 -1.06
C GLU A 349 43.10 -3.80 -2.38
N ASP A 350 42.56 -4.99 -2.63
CA ASP A 350 42.76 -5.74 -3.88
C ASP A 350 41.83 -5.24 -5.01
N LEU A 351 40.76 -4.55 -4.67
CA LEU A 351 39.80 -4.03 -5.65
C LEU A 351 40.25 -2.68 -6.24
N ASP A 352 41.01 -1.89 -5.48
CA ASP A 352 41.57 -0.62 -5.95
C ASP A 352 42.87 -0.81 -6.76
N ASN A 353 43.55 -1.95 -6.60
CA ASN A 353 44.83 -2.26 -7.27
C ASN A 353 44.68 -3.15 -8.52
N GLY A 354 43.48 -3.51 -8.94
CA GLY A 354 43.20 -4.56 -9.91
C GLY A 354 42.86 -4.16 -11.33
N LEU A 355 43.37 -3.03 -11.86
CA LEU A 355 43.18 -2.68 -13.27
C LEU A 355 44.46 -2.14 -13.98
N ASP A 356 45.64 -2.33 -13.39
CA ASP A 356 46.87 -2.13 -14.10
C ASP A 356 47.63 -3.47 -14.03
N GLU A 357 47.49 -4.27 -15.11
CA GLU A 357 48.57 -5.13 -15.64
C GLU A 357 47.99 -6.24 -16.54
N ASP A 358 48.38 -6.10 -17.74
CA ASP A 358 48.60 -6.94 -18.92
C ASP A 358 47.62 -6.85 -20.06
#